data_2d58efc962c4da59c9c7027e764f82f4
#
_entry.id   2d58efc962c4da59c9c7027e764f82f4
#
_cell.length_a   1.000
_cell.length_b   1.000
_cell.length_c   1.000
_cell.angle_alpha   90.00
_cell.angle_beta   90.00
_cell.angle_gamma   90.00
#
_symmetry.space_group_name_H-M   'P 1'
#
loop_
_entity.id
_entity.type
_entity.pdbx_description
1 polymer ?
#
loop_
_entity_poly.entity_id
_entity_poly.type
_entity_poly.pdbx_seq_one_letter_code
_entity_poly.pdbx_strand_id
1 'polypeptide(L)'
;MIDINTETLYLSNDFVFYTIEGEGEYVGQPSVFMRMAMCNLRCPGFQSEASPNGCDSFISWSVKNKMTFKEIFELMEEKNYVEHLRNRAIFKLTGGEPFIQQKQLLKFMDAFNERYGFNPRIDFETNATLIPDERWVIDFAATFTTSPKLTTNGDPEEKTYKPEVLRWHVDHNSGFKFVISSDRDIEEIWRKYIDDFEGINVPLQRVWFMPCCGSRQEHIERAQAVAEYAKAMHVNFSPRLHLLVYDMALKV
;
A
#
# COMPACT_ATOMS: atom_id res chain seq x y z
N MET A 1 -4.29 8.89 28.56
CA MET A 1 -3.97 10.00 27.61
C MET A 1 -2.60 9.74 27.03
N ILE A 2 -2.50 9.72 25.72
CA ILE A 2 -1.22 9.48 25.00
C ILE A 2 -0.43 10.78 24.99
N ASP A 3 0.84 10.73 25.37
CA ASP A 3 1.71 11.91 25.31
C ASP A 3 2.23 12.13 23.89
N ILE A 4 1.54 12.97 23.15
CA ILE A 4 1.87 13.30 21.76
C ILE A 4 3.21 13.99 21.56
N ASN A 5 3.84 14.54 22.63
CA ASN A 5 5.14 15.21 22.55
C ASN A 5 6.31 14.20 22.57
N THR A 6 6.08 12.99 23.06
CA THR A 6 7.14 11.98 23.23
C THR A 6 6.95 10.74 22.36
N GLU A 7 5.69 10.36 22.07
CA GLU A 7 5.42 9.25 21.15
C GLU A 7 5.79 9.64 19.72
N THR A 8 6.39 8.71 18.97
CA THR A 8 6.98 9.01 17.65
C THR A 8 6.67 7.94 16.62
N LEU A 9 6.68 8.34 15.35
CA LEU A 9 6.72 7.46 14.17
C LEU A 9 7.97 7.76 13.35
N TYR A 10 8.44 6.75 12.61
CA TYR A 10 9.46 6.92 11.59
C TYR A 10 8.78 7.02 10.23
N LEU A 11 8.79 8.21 9.65
CA LEU A 11 8.18 8.49 8.36
C LEU A 11 9.23 8.56 7.25
N SER A 12 8.81 8.34 6.01
CA SER A 12 9.66 8.43 4.81
C SER A 12 10.05 9.87 4.49
N ASN A 13 10.78 10.08 3.39
CA ASN A 13 11.19 11.43 2.97
C ASN A 13 10.01 12.31 2.53
N ASP A 14 9.01 11.71 1.88
CA ASP A 14 7.76 12.33 1.42
C ASP A 14 6.56 11.92 2.31
N PHE A 15 6.66 12.18 3.57
CA PHE A 15 5.95 11.52 4.66
C PHE A 15 4.42 11.71 4.71
N VAL A 16 3.87 12.93 4.51
CA VAL A 16 2.43 13.17 4.46
C VAL A 16 2.10 14.11 3.31
N PHE A 17 1.16 13.72 2.45
CA PHE A 17 0.73 14.53 1.32
C PHE A 17 -0.71 14.16 0.89
N TYR A 18 -1.37 15.06 0.18
CA TYR A 18 -2.71 14.89 -0.34
C TYR A 18 -2.68 14.79 -1.86
N THR A 19 -3.30 13.75 -2.39
CA THR A 19 -3.41 13.50 -3.83
C THR A 19 -4.58 12.56 -4.13
N ILE A 20 -4.65 12.02 -5.34
CA ILE A 20 -5.58 10.95 -5.70
C ILE A 20 -4.90 9.58 -5.51
N GLU A 21 -5.66 8.56 -5.07
CA GLU A 21 -5.19 7.18 -5.11
C GLU A 21 -4.93 6.76 -6.56
N GLY A 22 -3.75 6.22 -6.81
CA GLY A 22 -3.29 5.86 -8.16
C GLY A 22 -3.47 4.40 -8.52
N GLU A 23 -3.76 3.52 -7.55
CA GLU A 23 -3.65 2.07 -7.71
C GLU A 23 -4.76 1.31 -6.98
N GLY A 24 -5.06 0.09 -7.46
CA GLY A 24 -5.98 -0.85 -6.79
C GLY A 24 -7.43 -0.41 -6.79
N GLU A 25 -8.14 -0.81 -5.76
CA GLU A 25 -9.59 -0.64 -5.63
C GLU A 25 -10.03 0.84 -5.57
N TYR A 26 -9.20 1.69 -4.99
CA TYR A 26 -9.56 3.08 -4.71
C TYR A 26 -9.03 4.08 -5.73
N VAL A 27 -8.60 3.63 -6.90
CA VAL A 27 -8.10 4.50 -7.99
C VAL A 27 -9.00 5.70 -8.23
N GLY A 28 -8.41 6.90 -8.26
CA GLY A 28 -9.08 8.17 -8.50
C GLY A 28 -9.71 8.81 -7.26
N GLN A 29 -9.72 8.14 -6.11
CA GLN A 29 -10.28 8.72 -4.88
C GLN A 29 -9.28 9.67 -4.20
N PRO A 30 -9.74 10.85 -3.71
CA PRO A 30 -8.91 11.74 -2.91
C PRO A 30 -8.36 11.03 -1.68
N SER A 31 -7.07 11.16 -1.42
CA SER A 31 -6.39 10.45 -0.34
C SER A 31 -5.31 11.30 0.32
N VAL A 32 -5.25 11.27 1.62
CA VAL A 32 -4.12 11.75 2.41
C VAL A 32 -3.21 10.56 2.67
N PHE A 33 -2.04 10.57 2.08
CA PHE A 33 -1.04 9.53 2.27
C PHE A 33 -0.17 9.85 3.49
N MET A 34 0.07 8.83 4.34
CA MET A 34 1.13 8.86 5.33
C MET A 34 2.06 7.68 5.08
N ARG A 35 3.29 8.01 4.68
CA ARG A 35 4.30 7.02 4.28
C ARG A 35 5.25 6.70 5.43
N MET A 36 5.23 5.43 5.87
CA MET A 36 6.17 4.91 6.87
C MET A 36 7.55 4.70 6.26
N ALA A 37 8.59 4.99 7.04
CA ALA A 37 9.94 4.52 6.75
C ALA A 37 10.06 3.03 7.07
N MET A 38 11.09 2.40 6.52
CA MET A 38 11.47 0.99 6.68
C MET A 38 10.55 0.00 5.94
N CYS A 39 11.18 -1.03 5.42
CA CYS A 39 10.52 -2.19 4.84
C CYS A 39 11.30 -3.45 5.22
N ASN A 40 10.61 -4.56 5.40
CA ASN A 40 11.21 -5.87 5.63
C ASN A 40 11.59 -6.62 4.34
N LEU A 41 11.22 -6.08 3.17
CA LEU A 41 11.61 -6.56 1.84
C LEU A 41 12.51 -5.56 1.11
N ARG A 42 13.14 -5.98 0.00
CA ARG A 42 14.02 -5.15 -0.83
C ARG A 42 13.54 -5.01 -2.27
N CYS A 43 12.83 -6.02 -2.78
CA CYS A 43 12.27 -6.07 -4.13
C CYS A 43 13.31 -5.76 -5.25
N PRO A 44 14.49 -6.39 -5.26
CA PRO A 44 15.54 -6.07 -6.22
C PRO A 44 15.15 -6.38 -7.67
N GLY A 45 14.20 -7.32 -7.88
CA GLY A 45 13.74 -7.73 -9.21
C GLY A 45 12.91 -6.67 -9.95
N PHE A 46 12.47 -5.60 -9.28
CA PHE A 46 11.76 -4.48 -9.94
C PHE A 46 12.70 -3.38 -10.45
N GLN A 47 13.99 -3.70 -10.60
CA GLN A 47 14.97 -2.75 -11.13
C GLN A 47 14.60 -2.32 -12.56
N SER A 48 14.62 -1.00 -12.78
CA SER A 48 14.41 -0.36 -14.08
C SER A 48 15.23 0.93 -14.16
N GLU A 49 15.20 1.61 -15.28
CA GLU A 49 15.82 2.94 -15.42
C GLU A 49 15.21 3.94 -14.41
N ALA A 50 13.90 3.90 -14.22
CA ALA A 50 13.20 4.75 -13.26
C ALA A 50 13.38 4.31 -11.80
N SER A 51 13.73 3.04 -11.55
CA SER A 51 13.88 2.43 -10.22
C SER A 51 15.17 1.62 -10.13
N PRO A 52 16.37 2.26 -10.16
CA PRO A 52 17.65 1.55 -10.23
C PRO A 52 17.96 0.70 -9.00
N ASN A 53 17.28 0.95 -7.88
CA ASN A 53 17.41 0.18 -6.64
C ASN A 53 16.40 -0.98 -6.51
N GLY A 54 15.60 -1.25 -7.54
CA GLY A 54 14.54 -2.26 -7.57
C GLY A 54 13.18 -1.68 -7.18
N CYS A 55 12.88 -1.58 -5.90
CA CYS A 55 11.62 -1.00 -5.42
C CYS A 55 11.50 0.48 -5.84
N ASP A 56 10.38 0.86 -6.45
CA ASP A 56 10.08 2.25 -6.87
C ASP A 56 10.00 3.22 -5.67
N SER A 57 9.59 2.71 -4.52
CA SER A 57 9.49 3.49 -3.28
C SER A 57 10.77 3.44 -2.42
N PHE A 58 11.87 2.80 -2.89
CA PHE A 58 13.08 2.62 -2.10
C PHE A 58 13.68 3.93 -1.60
N ILE A 59 13.78 4.93 -2.45
CA ILE A 59 14.35 6.25 -2.10
C ILE A 59 13.52 6.90 -0.99
N SER A 60 12.19 6.74 -1.05
CA SER A 60 11.29 7.30 -0.03
C SER A 60 11.48 6.60 1.32
N TRP A 61 11.23 5.29 1.40
CA TRP A 61 11.18 4.59 2.69
C TRP A 61 12.55 4.30 3.33
N SER A 62 13.64 4.38 2.58
CA SER A 62 15.00 4.22 3.09
C SER A 62 15.44 5.40 3.99
N VAL A 63 14.85 6.57 3.81
CA VAL A 63 15.04 7.73 4.69
C VAL A 63 14.14 7.59 5.91
N LYS A 64 14.67 7.87 7.11
CA LYS A 64 13.97 7.74 8.39
C LYS A 64 13.87 9.09 9.08
N ASN A 65 12.74 9.75 8.91
CA ASN A 65 12.43 10.97 9.64
C ASN A 65 11.68 10.58 10.93
N LYS A 66 12.32 10.72 12.08
CA LYS A 66 11.66 10.51 13.35
C LYS A 66 10.84 11.76 13.70
N MET A 67 9.52 11.60 13.76
CA MET A 67 8.60 12.69 14.08
C MET A 67 7.73 12.33 15.27
N THR A 68 7.51 13.29 16.17
CA THR A 68 6.53 13.16 17.26
C THR A 68 5.11 13.20 16.70
N PHE A 69 4.14 12.64 17.40
CA PHE A 69 2.74 12.74 16.99
C PHE A 69 2.28 14.19 16.90
N LYS A 70 2.80 15.05 17.81
CA LYS A 70 2.53 16.49 17.77
C LYS A 70 2.98 17.12 16.45
N GLU A 71 4.21 16.89 16.02
CA GLU A 71 4.74 17.43 14.76
C GLU A 71 3.94 16.95 13.55
N ILE A 72 3.49 15.67 13.56
CA ILE A 72 2.64 15.14 12.49
C ILE A 72 1.28 15.83 12.49
N PHE A 73 0.63 16.02 13.66
CA PHE A 73 -0.66 16.69 13.74
C PHE A 73 -0.57 18.15 13.33
N GLU A 74 0.45 18.88 13.77
CA GLU A 74 0.69 20.29 13.38
C GLU A 74 0.84 20.41 11.86
N LEU A 75 1.59 19.50 11.22
CA LEU A 75 1.71 19.45 9.77
C LEU A 75 0.35 19.18 9.09
N MET A 76 -0.41 18.19 9.61
CA MET A 76 -1.71 17.85 9.03
C MET A 76 -2.72 19.01 9.14
N GLU A 77 -2.66 19.77 10.22
CA GLU A 77 -3.47 20.98 10.43
C GLU A 77 -3.03 22.11 9.50
N GLU A 78 -1.73 22.41 9.44
CA GLU A 78 -1.16 23.45 8.54
C GLU A 78 -1.54 23.23 7.07
N LYS A 79 -1.53 21.96 6.63
CA LYS A 79 -1.86 21.57 5.26
C LYS A 79 -3.35 21.28 5.04
N ASN A 80 -4.19 21.50 6.03
CA ASN A 80 -5.62 21.21 5.99
C ASN A 80 -6.00 19.74 5.72
N TYR A 81 -5.08 18.80 5.98
CA TYR A 81 -5.32 17.37 5.71
C TYR A 81 -6.39 16.76 6.63
N VAL A 82 -6.51 17.24 7.85
CA VAL A 82 -7.57 16.80 8.79
C VAL A 82 -8.96 17.08 8.22
N GLU A 83 -9.15 18.23 7.58
CA GLU A 83 -10.42 18.59 6.96
C GLU A 83 -10.70 17.75 5.69
N HIS A 84 -9.67 17.43 4.89
CA HIS A 84 -9.82 16.49 3.79
C HIS A 84 -10.28 15.11 4.28
N LEU A 85 -9.71 14.60 5.38
CA LEU A 85 -10.12 13.34 5.99
C LEU A 85 -11.54 13.40 6.54
N ARG A 86 -11.95 14.52 7.14
CA ARG A 86 -13.33 14.75 7.60
C ARG A 86 -14.32 14.76 6.43
N ASN A 87 -13.90 15.27 5.28
CA ASN A 87 -14.66 15.30 4.02
C ASN A 87 -14.47 14.02 3.16
N ARG A 88 -14.18 12.88 3.80
CA ARG A 88 -14.17 11.53 3.21
C ARG A 88 -12.96 11.18 2.33
N ALA A 89 -11.90 11.97 2.30
CA ALA A 89 -10.63 11.49 1.73
C ALA A 89 -10.17 10.25 2.51
N ILE A 90 -9.55 9.31 1.81
CA ILE A 90 -8.99 8.11 2.45
C ILE A 90 -7.71 8.51 3.19
N PHE A 91 -7.54 8.02 4.41
CA PHE A 91 -6.26 8.06 5.09
C PHE A 91 -5.46 6.82 4.69
N LYS A 92 -4.57 6.99 3.72
CA LYS A 92 -3.76 5.91 3.15
C LYS A 92 -2.50 5.72 3.95
N LEU A 93 -2.44 4.65 4.74
CA LEU A 93 -1.28 4.28 5.53
C LEU A 93 -0.41 3.31 4.72
N THR A 94 0.73 3.76 4.27
CA THR A 94 1.61 3.07 3.32
C THR A 94 3.08 3.31 3.65
N GLY A 95 3.98 3.16 2.70
CA GLY A 95 5.40 3.50 2.81
C GLY A 95 6.30 2.36 2.39
N GLY A 96 7.20 1.91 3.26
CA GLY A 96 7.86 0.62 3.11
C GLY A 96 6.88 -0.50 3.48
N GLU A 97 6.87 -0.87 4.77
CA GLU A 97 5.84 -1.76 5.31
C GLU A 97 5.26 -1.13 6.60
N PRO A 98 4.01 -0.67 6.58
CA PRO A 98 3.43 0.06 7.71
C PRO A 98 3.32 -0.79 8.99
N PHE A 99 3.09 -2.10 8.86
CA PHE A 99 2.92 -2.98 10.02
C PHE A 99 4.19 -3.25 10.81
N ILE A 100 5.36 -2.84 10.33
CA ILE A 100 6.58 -2.79 11.16
C ILE A 100 6.38 -1.85 12.36
N GLN A 101 5.59 -0.79 12.20
CA GLN A 101 5.32 0.21 13.21
C GLN A 101 3.88 0.14 13.76
N GLN A 102 3.15 -0.97 13.57
CA GLN A 102 1.71 -1.02 13.85
C GLN A 102 1.33 -0.66 15.29
N LYS A 103 2.16 -0.98 16.28
CA LYS A 103 1.90 -0.60 17.69
C LYS A 103 1.88 0.91 17.87
N GLN A 104 2.79 1.61 17.21
CA GLN A 104 2.87 3.06 17.27
C GLN A 104 1.79 3.72 16.40
N LEU A 105 1.43 3.11 15.28
CA LEU A 105 0.32 3.56 14.45
C LEU A 105 -1.02 3.46 15.17
N LEU A 106 -1.27 2.38 15.93
CA LEU A 106 -2.46 2.26 16.77
C LEU A 106 -2.55 3.38 17.80
N LYS A 107 -1.44 3.66 18.52
CA LYS A 107 -1.39 4.80 19.45
C LYS A 107 -1.62 6.13 18.74
N PHE A 108 -1.05 6.30 17.54
CA PHE A 108 -1.26 7.51 16.74
C PHE A 108 -2.74 7.69 16.39
N MET A 109 -3.44 6.62 16.00
CA MET A 109 -4.86 6.69 15.68
C MET A 109 -5.74 6.91 16.90
N ASP A 110 -5.38 6.33 18.05
CA ASP A 110 -6.05 6.63 19.32
C ASP A 110 -5.91 8.13 19.67
N ALA A 111 -4.69 8.69 19.54
CA ALA A 111 -4.46 10.12 19.77
C ALA A 111 -5.15 11.02 18.73
N PHE A 112 -5.23 10.57 17.46
CA PHE A 112 -5.97 11.26 16.40
C PHE A 112 -7.46 11.33 16.77
N ASN A 113 -8.06 10.21 17.16
CA ASN A 113 -9.47 10.18 17.57
C ASN A 113 -9.73 11.06 18.80
N GLU A 114 -8.85 10.99 19.82
CA GLU A 114 -8.95 11.84 21.03
C GLU A 114 -8.88 13.33 20.68
N ARG A 115 -8.01 13.73 19.73
CA ARG A 115 -7.81 15.12 19.33
C ARG A 115 -8.92 15.68 18.45
N TYR A 116 -9.40 14.91 17.47
CA TYR A 116 -10.30 15.42 16.42
C TYR A 116 -11.74 14.90 16.52
N GLY A 117 -12.02 13.92 17.38
CA GLY A 117 -13.36 13.41 17.66
C GLY A 117 -13.98 12.57 16.55
N PHE A 118 -13.15 12.00 15.63
CA PHE A 118 -13.63 11.09 14.60
C PHE A 118 -12.53 10.12 14.14
N ASN A 119 -12.93 8.98 13.56
CA ASN A 119 -12.05 8.08 12.83
C ASN A 119 -12.14 8.40 11.33
N PRO A 120 -11.00 8.66 10.65
CA PRO A 120 -11.00 8.78 9.21
C PRO A 120 -11.25 7.43 8.55
N ARG A 121 -11.64 7.42 7.27
CA ARG A 121 -11.66 6.20 6.46
C ARG A 121 -10.21 5.76 6.20
N ILE A 122 -9.78 4.67 6.82
CA ILE A 122 -8.40 4.16 6.71
C ILE A 122 -8.32 3.07 5.64
N ASP A 123 -7.29 3.14 4.80
CA ASP A 123 -6.84 2.01 3.98
C ASP A 123 -5.33 1.82 4.13
N PHE A 124 -4.93 0.57 4.37
CA PHE A 124 -3.52 0.19 4.41
C PHE A 124 -3.06 -0.32 3.05
N GLU A 125 -1.86 0.10 2.64
CA GLU A 125 -1.13 -0.57 1.59
C GLU A 125 0.02 -1.36 2.21
N THR A 126 -0.03 -2.70 2.10
CA THR A 126 0.91 -3.63 2.76
C THR A 126 1.42 -4.70 1.80
N ASN A 127 2.62 -5.20 2.06
CA ASN A 127 3.17 -6.35 1.33
C ASN A 127 2.63 -7.72 1.82
N ALA A 128 1.71 -7.72 2.77
CA ALA A 128 1.05 -8.89 3.34
C ALA A 128 2.01 -9.95 3.94
N THR A 129 3.07 -9.50 4.60
CA THR A 129 4.02 -10.40 5.29
C THR A 129 3.93 -10.34 6.82
N LEU A 130 3.15 -9.40 7.36
CA LEU A 130 2.92 -9.21 8.79
C LEU A 130 1.42 -9.21 9.06
N ILE A 131 0.99 -9.92 10.13
CA ILE A 131 -0.42 -9.96 10.52
C ILE A 131 -0.81 -8.61 11.14
N PRO A 132 -1.86 -7.95 10.63
CA PRO A 132 -2.43 -6.76 11.26
C PRO A 132 -3.04 -7.09 12.64
N ASP A 133 -2.98 -6.14 13.57
CA ASP A 133 -3.71 -6.21 14.83
C ASP A 133 -5.22 -6.09 14.57
N GLU A 134 -6.03 -6.92 15.24
CA GLU A 134 -7.49 -6.95 15.07
C GLU A 134 -8.16 -5.59 15.37
N ARG A 135 -7.54 -4.74 16.16
CA ARG A 135 -8.04 -3.39 16.43
C ARG A 135 -8.20 -2.54 15.17
N TRP A 136 -7.40 -2.80 14.11
CA TRP A 136 -7.57 -2.11 12.84
C TRP A 136 -8.95 -2.35 12.22
N VAL A 137 -9.47 -3.57 12.37
CA VAL A 137 -10.80 -3.94 11.89
C VAL A 137 -11.89 -3.51 12.88
N ILE A 138 -11.70 -3.83 14.16
CA ILE A 138 -12.74 -3.68 15.19
C ILE A 138 -12.94 -2.20 15.57
N ASP A 139 -11.85 -1.47 15.85
CA ASP A 139 -11.93 -0.11 16.38
C ASP A 139 -11.95 0.95 15.28
N PHE A 140 -11.28 0.69 14.15
CA PHE A 140 -11.06 1.68 13.09
C PHE A 140 -11.77 1.36 11.78
N ALA A 141 -12.36 0.18 11.62
CA ALA A 141 -12.98 -0.29 10.37
C ALA A 141 -12.07 -0.10 9.14
N ALA A 142 -10.76 -0.33 9.33
CA ALA A 142 -9.75 -0.17 8.28
C ALA A 142 -9.94 -1.20 7.18
N THR A 143 -9.63 -0.80 5.95
CA THR A 143 -9.52 -1.67 4.78
C THR A 143 -8.05 -1.92 4.44
N PHE A 144 -7.80 -2.93 3.59
CA PHE A 144 -6.43 -3.33 3.26
C PHE A 144 -6.31 -3.58 1.75
N THR A 145 -5.42 -2.85 1.12
CA THR A 145 -4.93 -3.12 -0.23
C THR A 145 -3.62 -3.88 -0.08
N THR A 146 -3.67 -5.21 -0.19
CA THR A 146 -2.47 -6.04 -0.11
C THR A 146 -1.74 -6.07 -1.44
N SER A 147 -0.42 -6.06 -1.41
CA SER A 147 0.44 -6.19 -2.58
C SER A 147 1.47 -7.30 -2.36
N PRO A 148 1.04 -8.58 -2.33
CA PRO A 148 1.95 -9.69 -2.15
C PRO A 148 3.03 -9.69 -3.23
N LYS A 149 4.25 -10.06 -2.84
CA LYS A 149 5.39 -10.03 -3.75
C LYS A 149 5.59 -11.42 -4.35
N LEU A 150 5.54 -11.48 -5.68
CA LEU A 150 5.78 -12.68 -6.48
C LEU A 150 7.28 -12.99 -6.57
N THR A 151 7.63 -14.16 -7.08
CA THR A 151 9.03 -14.59 -7.24
C THR A 151 9.86 -13.58 -8.06
N THR A 152 9.23 -12.89 -9.01
CA THR A 152 9.84 -11.83 -9.83
C THR A 152 10.33 -10.62 -9.05
N ASN A 153 9.90 -10.43 -7.81
CA ASN A 153 10.41 -9.35 -6.97
C ASN A 153 11.87 -9.54 -6.53
N GLY A 154 12.38 -10.79 -6.56
CA GLY A 154 13.77 -11.13 -6.26
C GLY A 154 14.12 -11.29 -4.78
N ASP A 155 13.20 -11.09 -3.84
CA ASP A 155 13.38 -11.50 -2.45
C ASP A 155 13.12 -13.01 -2.30
N PRO A 156 13.74 -13.69 -1.30
CA PRO A 156 13.47 -15.10 -1.02
C PRO A 156 11.99 -15.37 -0.71
N GLU A 157 11.44 -16.47 -1.25
CA GLU A 157 10.02 -16.82 -1.11
C GLU A 157 9.57 -16.91 0.35
N GLU A 158 10.40 -17.46 1.22
CA GLU A 158 10.12 -17.57 2.65
C GLU A 158 9.94 -16.21 3.34
N LYS A 159 10.36 -15.10 2.72
CA LYS A 159 10.11 -13.73 3.21
C LYS A 159 8.85 -13.12 2.62
N THR A 160 8.50 -13.47 1.39
CA THR A 160 7.42 -12.82 0.63
C THR A 160 6.09 -13.56 0.70
N TYR A 161 6.12 -14.89 0.77
CA TYR A 161 4.91 -15.72 0.81
C TYR A 161 4.64 -16.23 2.22
N LYS A 162 3.58 -15.68 2.85
CA LYS A 162 3.16 -15.98 4.23
C LYS A 162 1.70 -16.44 4.23
N PRO A 163 1.44 -17.75 4.01
CA PRO A 163 0.08 -18.28 3.87
C PRO A 163 -0.86 -17.88 5.01
N GLU A 164 -0.38 -17.87 6.25
CA GLU A 164 -1.17 -17.49 7.42
C GLU A 164 -1.60 -16.00 7.38
N VAL A 165 -0.71 -15.11 6.93
CA VAL A 165 -1.01 -13.68 6.78
C VAL A 165 -1.98 -13.46 5.62
N LEU A 166 -1.74 -14.14 4.50
CA LEU A 166 -2.59 -14.05 3.31
C LEU A 166 -4.01 -14.54 3.60
N ARG A 167 -4.17 -15.64 4.35
CA ARG A 167 -5.50 -16.12 4.79
C ARG A 167 -6.19 -15.12 5.69
N TRP A 168 -5.48 -14.52 6.64
CA TRP A 168 -6.02 -13.43 7.45
C TRP A 168 -6.61 -12.31 6.56
N HIS A 169 -5.88 -11.90 5.53
CA HIS A 169 -6.36 -10.89 4.58
C HIS A 169 -7.57 -11.34 3.76
N VAL A 170 -7.64 -12.61 3.36
CA VAL A 170 -8.83 -13.16 2.68
C VAL A 170 -10.05 -13.11 3.60
N ASP A 171 -9.89 -13.53 4.85
CA ASP A 171 -10.96 -13.55 5.86
C ASP A 171 -11.47 -12.14 6.20
N HIS A 172 -10.60 -11.12 6.10
CA HIS A 172 -10.94 -9.71 6.34
C HIS A 172 -11.25 -8.91 5.07
N ASN A 173 -11.62 -9.59 3.99
CA ASN A 173 -12.07 -8.96 2.74
C ASN A 173 -11.08 -7.99 2.08
N SER A 174 -9.78 -8.17 2.26
CA SER A 174 -8.74 -7.35 1.64
C SER A 174 -8.75 -7.43 0.11
N GLY A 175 -8.36 -6.33 -0.54
CA GLY A 175 -8.02 -6.32 -1.96
C GLY A 175 -6.60 -6.85 -2.20
N PHE A 176 -6.39 -7.60 -3.26
CA PHE A 176 -5.09 -8.19 -3.64
C PHE A 176 -4.60 -7.59 -4.95
N LYS A 177 -3.60 -6.74 -4.87
CA LYS A 177 -2.99 -6.05 -6.03
C LYS A 177 -1.66 -6.70 -6.37
N PHE A 178 -1.56 -7.30 -7.54
CA PHE A 178 -0.35 -7.94 -8.03
C PHE A 178 0.33 -7.10 -9.10
N VAL A 179 1.65 -6.91 -8.96
CA VAL A 179 2.49 -6.25 -9.94
C VAL A 179 2.91 -7.27 -11.00
N ILE A 180 2.49 -7.05 -12.24
CA ILE A 180 2.71 -7.98 -13.36
C ILE A 180 3.86 -7.48 -14.21
N SER A 181 4.91 -8.28 -14.31
CA SER A 181 6.10 -8.05 -15.14
C SER A 181 6.26 -9.07 -16.27
N SER A 182 5.65 -10.26 -16.13
CA SER A 182 5.76 -11.35 -17.10
C SER A 182 4.60 -12.34 -17.00
N ASP A 183 4.48 -13.24 -17.99
CA ASP A 183 3.49 -14.32 -18.00
C ASP A 183 3.65 -15.28 -16.81
N ARG A 184 4.88 -15.46 -16.32
CA ARG A 184 5.17 -16.30 -15.15
C ARG A 184 4.48 -15.79 -13.88
N ASP A 185 4.26 -14.49 -13.78
CA ASP A 185 3.55 -13.90 -12.66
C ASP A 185 2.09 -14.37 -12.63
N ILE A 186 1.47 -14.51 -13.81
CA ILE A 186 0.09 -14.99 -13.95
C ILE A 186 -0.02 -16.45 -13.49
N GLU A 187 0.91 -17.30 -13.92
CA GLU A 187 0.94 -18.72 -13.50
C GLU A 187 1.15 -18.85 -11.98
N GLU A 188 2.08 -18.03 -11.41
CA GLU A 188 2.34 -18.02 -9.98
C GLU A 188 1.11 -17.54 -9.19
N ILE A 189 0.43 -16.47 -9.64
CA ILE A 189 -0.78 -15.96 -9.00
C ILE A 189 -1.88 -17.02 -9.00
N TRP A 190 -2.12 -17.65 -10.15
CA TRP A 190 -3.12 -18.71 -10.24
C TRP A 190 -2.87 -19.78 -9.20
N ARG A 191 -1.69 -20.38 -9.23
CA ARG A 191 -1.33 -21.54 -8.39
C ARG A 191 -1.30 -21.20 -6.89
N LYS A 192 -0.72 -20.05 -6.50
CA LYS A 192 -0.49 -19.74 -5.08
C LYS A 192 -1.65 -19.00 -4.42
N TYR A 193 -2.41 -18.21 -5.19
CA TYR A 193 -3.38 -17.28 -4.61
C TYR A 193 -4.83 -17.58 -5.00
N ILE A 194 -5.08 -18.11 -6.20
CA ILE A 194 -6.45 -18.26 -6.72
C ILE A 194 -6.92 -19.71 -6.64
N ASP A 195 -6.08 -20.68 -6.98
CA ASP A 195 -6.44 -22.10 -7.00
C ASP A 195 -7.00 -22.56 -5.64
N ASP A 196 -8.15 -23.26 -5.67
CA ASP A 196 -8.86 -23.71 -4.48
C ASP A 196 -8.14 -24.87 -3.76
N PHE A 197 -7.25 -25.57 -4.43
CA PHE A 197 -6.65 -26.81 -3.96
C PHE A 197 -5.33 -26.61 -3.23
N GLU A 198 -4.45 -25.79 -3.78
CA GLU A 198 -3.10 -25.55 -3.24
C GLU A 198 -2.88 -24.07 -2.84
N GLY A 199 -3.73 -23.17 -3.33
CA GLY A 199 -3.60 -21.74 -3.13
C GLY A 199 -4.25 -21.20 -1.85
N ILE A 200 -4.34 -19.88 -1.79
CA ILE A 200 -4.98 -19.13 -0.69
C ILE A 200 -6.49 -18.96 -0.91
N ASN A 201 -6.96 -19.24 -2.12
CA ASN A 201 -8.36 -19.08 -2.54
C ASN A 201 -8.85 -17.63 -2.43
N VAL A 202 -8.11 -16.70 -3.03
CA VAL A 202 -8.51 -15.30 -3.11
C VAL A 202 -9.66 -15.15 -4.10
N PRO A 203 -10.80 -14.56 -3.72
CA PRO A 203 -11.92 -14.32 -4.63
C PRO A 203 -11.52 -13.41 -5.80
N LEU A 204 -11.81 -13.82 -7.05
CA LEU A 204 -11.39 -13.11 -8.27
C LEU A 204 -11.78 -11.63 -8.28
N GLN A 205 -12.95 -11.28 -7.74
CA GLN A 205 -13.41 -9.90 -7.67
C GLN A 205 -12.58 -9.01 -6.74
N ARG A 206 -11.70 -9.61 -5.93
CA ARG A 206 -10.76 -8.90 -5.04
C ARG A 206 -9.31 -8.98 -5.53
N VAL A 207 -9.09 -9.37 -6.76
CA VAL A 207 -7.77 -9.42 -7.40
C VAL A 207 -7.65 -8.29 -8.42
N TRP A 208 -6.54 -7.56 -8.36
CA TRP A 208 -6.16 -6.51 -9.31
C TRP A 208 -4.80 -6.83 -9.93
N PHE A 209 -4.73 -6.81 -11.26
CA PHE A 209 -3.47 -6.87 -11.99
C PHE A 209 -3.02 -5.46 -12.35
N MET A 210 -1.79 -5.13 -12.03
CA MET A 210 -1.18 -3.83 -12.23
C MET A 210 0.12 -3.97 -13.02
N PRO A 211 0.36 -3.19 -14.09
CA PRO A 211 1.62 -3.27 -14.84
C PRO A 211 2.82 -2.84 -13.98
N CYS A 212 3.91 -3.61 -14.06
CA CYS A 212 5.20 -3.24 -13.49
C CYS A 212 5.80 -2.11 -14.33
N CYS A 213 5.76 -0.88 -13.83
CA CYS A 213 6.28 0.31 -14.53
C CYS A 213 6.64 1.41 -13.51
N GLY A 214 7.59 2.28 -13.87
CA GLY A 214 8.04 3.41 -13.04
C GLY A 214 7.79 4.78 -13.69
N SER A 215 7.30 4.82 -14.95
CA SER A 215 7.03 6.04 -15.70
C SER A 215 5.73 5.93 -16.50
N ARG A 216 5.24 7.08 -16.99
CA ARG A 216 4.08 7.14 -17.90
C ARG A 216 4.33 6.33 -19.17
N GLN A 217 5.50 6.43 -19.75
CA GLN A 217 5.85 5.73 -20.98
C GLN A 217 5.81 4.22 -20.79
N GLU A 218 6.47 3.69 -19.76
CA GLU A 218 6.44 2.27 -19.43
C GLU A 218 5.02 1.77 -19.15
N HIS A 219 4.18 2.62 -18.49
CA HIS A 219 2.79 2.28 -18.24
C HIS A 219 2.01 2.10 -19.55
N ILE A 220 2.15 3.03 -20.50
CA ILE A 220 1.47 2.96 -21.81
C ILE A 220 1.88 1.70 -22.57
N GLU A 221 3.17 1.36 -22.54
CA GLU A 221 3.70 0.18 -23.25
C GLU A 221 3.19 -1.15 -22.69
N ARG A 222 2.98 -1.25 -21.36
CA ARG A 222 2.66 -2.50 -20.67
C ARG A 222 1.17 -2.67 -20.34
N ALA A 223 0.42 -1.59 -20.23
CA ALA A 223 -0.95 -1.60 -19.72
C ALA A 223 -1.88 -2.48 -20.54
N GLN A 224 -1.75 -2.48 -21.88
CA GLN A 224 -2.61 -3.27 -22.76
C GLN A 224 -2.45 -4.77 -22.48
N ALA A 225 -1.23 -5.27 -22.41
CA ALA A 225 -0.99 -6.70 -22.17
C ALA A 225 -1.54 -7.14 -20.81
N VAL A 226 -1.30 -6.34 -19.75
CA VAL A 226 -1.82 -6.65 -18.41
C VAL A 226 -3.34 -6.57 -18.35
N ALA A 227 -3.97 -5.65 -19.09
CA ALA A 227 -5.42 -5.58 -19.18
C ALA A 227 -6.00 -6.82 -19.89
N GLU A 228 -5.34 -7.35 -20.92
CA GLU A 228 -5.77 -8.60 -21.58
C GLU A 228 -5.64 -9.80 -20.63
N TYR A 229 -4.57 -9.88 -19.82
CA TYR A 229 -4.48 -10.90 -18.76
C TYR A 229 -5.61 -10.78 -17.74
N ALA A 230 -5.89 -9.56 -17.27
CA ALA A 230 -6.97 -9.33 -16.32
C ALA A 230 -8.34 -9.78 -16.88
N LYS A 231 -8.62 -9.48 -18.13
CA LYS A 231 -9.83 -9.95 -18.82
C LYS A 231 -9.88 -11.48 -18.93
N ALA A 232 -8.78 -12.12 -19.34
CA ALA A 232 -8.71 -13.56 -19.50
C ALA A 232 -8.89 -14.32 -18.18
N MET A 233 -8.42 -13.73 -17.07
CA MET A 233 -8.49 -14.28 -15.71
C MET A 233 -9.76 -13.87 -14.94
N HIS A 234 -10.63 -13.04 -15.54
CA HIS A 234 -11.81 -12.48 -14.88
C HIS A 234 -11.50 -11.72 -13.58
N VAL A 235 -10.37 -11.02 -13.54
CA VAL A 235 -9.94 -10.16 -12.42
C VAL A 235 -9.96 -8.69 -12.82
N ASN A 236 -9.73 -7.79 -11.87
CA ASN A 236 -9.72 -6.36 -12.14
C ASN A 236 -8.36 -5.91 -12.70
N PHE A 237 -8.38 -4.90 -13.55
CA PHE A 237 -7.18 -4.17 -13.97
C PHE A 237 -7.00 -2.93 -13.09
N SER A 238 -5.78 -2.71 -12.60
CA SER A 238 -5.39 -1.49 -11.91
C SER A 238 -4.43 -0.70 -12.78
N PRO A 239 -4.76 0.52 -13.21
CA PRO A 239 -3.75 1.43 -13.77
C PRO A 239 -2.80 1.88 -12.66
N ARG A 240 -1.73 2.59 -13.05
CA ARG A 240 -0.98 3.50 -12.17
C ARG A 240 -1.37 4.94 -12.56
N LEU A 241 -2.54 5.35 -12.08
CA LEU A 241 -3.18 6.60 -12.51
C LEU A 241 -2.30 7.83 -12.22
N HIS A 242 -1.60 7.84 -11.08
CA HIS A 242 -0.67 8.90 -10.74
C HIS A 242 0.45 9.07 -11.77
N LEU A 243 0.97 7.97 -12.37
CA LEU A 243 1.92 8.05 -13.48
C LEU A 243 1.30 8.63 -14.74
N LEU A 244 0.04 8.28 -15.04
CA LEU A 244 -0.66 8.80 -16.21
C LEU A 244 -0.93 10.31 -16.10
N VAL A 245 -1.28 10.80 -14.91
CA VAL A 245 -1.63 12.20 -14.67
C VAL A 245 -0.39 13.05 -14.41
N TYR A 246 0.50 12.61 -13.53
CA TYR A 246 1.60 13.41 -13.00
C TYR A 246 3.00 12.94 -13.43
N ASP A 247 3.06 11.77 -14.12
CA ASP A 247 4.32 11.09 -14.48
C ASP A 247 5.18 10.82 -13.22
N MET A 248 6.44 11.18 -13.24
CA MET A 248 7.37 10.98 -12.12
C MET A 248 7.37 12.13 -11.11
N ALA A 249 6.42 13.07 -11.19
CA ALA A 249 6.32 14.16 -10.22
C ALA A 249 6.03 13.63 -8.81
N LEU A 250 6.70 14.20 -7.81
CA LEU A 250 6.55 13.83 -6.41
C LEU A 250 5.60 14.79 -5.68
N LYS A 251 4.82 14.26 -4.72
CA LYS A 251 3.94 15.05 -3.83
C LYS A 251 2.86 15.86 -4.56
N VAL A 252 2.31 15.31 -5.63
CA VAL A 252 1.28 15.94 -6.47
C VAL A 252 -0.09 15.37 -6.20
#